data_70ab1cd9b8e1ad9a0aa9a9aa4fd29b83
#
_entry.id   70ab1cd9b8e1ad9a0aa9a9aa4fd29b83
#
_cell.length_a   1.000
_cell.length_b   1.000
_cell.length_c   1.000
_cell.angle_alpha   90.00
_cell.angle_beta   90.00
_cell.angle_gamma   90.00
#
_symmetry.space_group_name_H-M   'P 1'
#
loop_
_entity.id
_entity.type
_entity.pdbx_description
1 polymer ?
#
loop_
_entity_poly.entity_id
_entity_poly.type
_entity_poly.pdbx_seq_one_letter_code
_entity_poly.pdbx_strand_id
1 'polypeptide(L)'
;MALAREQAVSAGLNPDRLHRQKVNFSLNGAQLSGSYTCTAMLLPSEQTSSAVLLYIIRDMGPLHDRLWIMAWQYTALWAAGALILAFLSHWMVDRALRPTAQAMQKQREFVAAAGHELRSPLTVLKASLQAAQAPETAHLAPQFLSHAASEVDRLSRLTEDLLILAGGDAGVLRTSLAKISTDTFLVELYERFAPVARNHGHSLTLNLPNKPLPDLHADAQRLEQLFAVLLNNAFEYSPAGTPVEILAELPPSGGLHIAVVDHGPGVPDTEKSRIFERFARGDRSRTDKTHFGLGLAVASQIASLHGAILRVRDTPGG
;
A
#
# COMPACT_ATOMS: atom_id res chain seq x y z
N MET A 1 25.60 33.86 -64.68
CA MET A 1 26.58 34.77 -64.06
C MET A 1 26.17 36.24 -64.15
N ALA A 2 25.88 36.78 -65.35
CA ALA A 2 25.47 38.19 -65.48
C ALA A 2 24.22 38.55 -64.68
N LEU A 3 23.17 37.76 -64.73
CA LEU A 3 21.91 37.96 -64.00
C LEU A 3 22.10 37.96 -62.47
N ALA A 4 22.97 37.08 -61.95
CA ALA A 4 23.26 36.99 -60.51
C ALA A 4 24.06 38.22 -60.04
N ARG A 5 24.93 38.77 -60.90
CA ARG A 5 25.64 40.02 -60.63
C ARG A 5 24.69 41.21 -60.59
N GLU A 6 23.80 41.29 -61.55
CA GLU A 6 22.83 42.38 -61.66
C GLU A 6 21.87 42.38 -60.44
N GLN A 7 21.39 41.25 -60.03
CA GLN A 7 20.55 41.13 -58.83
C GLN A 7 21.31 41.37 -57.54
N ALA A 8 22.58 40.97 -57.43
CA ALA A 8 23.41 41.29 -56.26
C ALA A 8 23.63 42.81 -56.13
N VAL A 9 23.81 43.52 -57.25
CA VAL A 9 23.91 44.99 -57.24
C VAL A 9 22.59 45.66 -56.88
N SER A 10 21.48 45.15 -57.39
CA SER A 10 20.16 45.65 -57.05
C SER A 10 19.82 45.42 -55.56
N ALA A 11 20.33 44.35 -54.96
CA ALA A 11 20.19 44.02 -53.54
C ALA A 11 21.15 44.81 -52.61
N GLY A 12 21.89 45.82 -53.17
CA GLY A 12 22.73 46.73 -52.38
C GLY A 12 24.23 46.48 -52.41
N LEU A 13 24.71 45.62 -53.34
CA LEU A 13 26.17 45.47 -53.55
C LEU A 13 26.66 46.74 -54.28
N ASN A 14 27.52 47.51 -53.68
CA ASN A 14 28.13 48.69 -54.27
C ASN A 14 29.56 48.33 -54.81
N PRO A 15 29.73 48.25 -56.15
CA PRO A 15 31.00 47.84 -56.75
C PRO A 15 32.12 48.88 -56.56
N ASP A 16 31.80 50.12 -56.24
CA ASP A 16 32.78 51.19 -56.08
C ASP A 16 33.38 51.29 -54.68
N ARG A 17 32.90 50.51 -53.74
CA ARG A 17 33.48 50.42 -52.37
C ARG A 17 34.63 49.45 -52.29
N LEU A 18 35.80 49.95 -51.88
CA LEU A 18 37.07 49.21 -51.74
C LEU A 18 37.09 48.18 -50.61
N HIS A 19 35.95 47.82 -50.00
CA HIS A 19 35.88 46.91 -48.88
C HIS A 19 35.07 45.64 -49.25
N ARG A 20 35.40 44.52 -48.58
CA ARG A 20 34.65 43.25 -48.71
C ARG A 20 33.17 43.50 -48.35
N GLN A 21 32.29 43.22 -49.30
CA GLN A 21 30.82 43.34 -49.11
C GLN A 21 30.17 41.96 -49.23
N LYS A 22 29.18 41.71 -48.42
CA LYS A 22 28.39 40.49 -48.41
C LYS A 22 26.92 40.88 -48.54
N VAL A 23 26.25 40.38 -49.56
CA VAL A 23 24.83 40.64 -49.81
C VAL A 23 24.09 39.30 -50.02
N ASN A 24 22.93 39.18 -49.40
CA ASN A 24 22.06 38.03 -49.59
C ASN A 24 20.95 38.41 -50.60
N PHE A 25 20.63 37.59 -51.55
CA PHE A 25 19.57 37.79 -52.50
C PHE A 25 18.94 36.48 -52.93
N SER A 26 17.69 36.53 -53.44
CA SER A 26 16.97 35.42 -53.99
C SER A 26 16.91 35.53 -55.53
N LEU A 27 17.14 34.39 -56.19
CA LEU A 27 16.97 34.31 -57.63
C LEU A 27 15.65 33.55 -57.92
N ASN A 28 14.77 34.18 -58.68
CA ASN A 28 13.56 33.57 -59.21
C ASN A 28 13.63 33.59 -60.72
N GLY A 29 14.15 32.53 -61.33
CA GLY A 29 14.25 32.39 -62.80
C GLY A 29 14.10 30.95 -63.25
N ALA A 30 13.78 30.70 -64.52
CA ALA A 30 13.47 29.42 -65.07
C ALA A 30 14.57 28.34 -64.97
N GLN A 31 15.82 28.74 -64.70
CA GLN A 31 16.98 27.85 -64.58
C GLN A 31 17.73 27.91 -63.23
N LEU A 32 17.46 28.92 -62.42
CA LEU A 32 18.11 29.12 -61.10
C LEU A 32 17.06 29.73 -60.15
N SER A 33 16.57 28.92 -59.22
CA SER A 33 15.66 29.36 -58.18
C SER A 33 16.29 29.01 -56.84
N GLY A 34 16.46 29.99 -55.93
CA GLY A 34 17.02 29.74 -54.60
C GLY A 34 17.56 31.02 -53.92
N SER A 35 18.00 30.87 -52.70
CA SER A 35 18.67 31.93 -51.91
C SER A 35 20.19 31.84 -52.08
N TYR A 36 20.82 32.90 -52.48
CA TYR A 36 22.25 32.98 -52.73
C TYR A 36 22.86 34.07 -51.86
N THR A 37 24.12 33.84 -51.47
CA THR A 37 24.99 34.91 -50.90
C THR A 37 26.06 35.26 -51.91
N CYS A 38 26.17 36.54 -52.26
CA CYS A 38 27.22 37.07 -53.05
C CYS A 38 28.25 37.81 -52.15
N THR A 39 29.49 37.46 -52.26
CA THR A 39 30.59 38.23 -51.64
C THR A 39 31.44 38.81 -52.73
N ALA A 40 31.52 40.16 -52.76
CA ALA A 40 32.43 40.87 -53.68
C ALA A 40 33.67 41.32 -52.92
N MET A 41 34.82 41.16 -53.54
CA MET A 41 36.11 41.55 -52.99
C MET A 41 36.99 42.10 -54.07
N LEU A 42 37.63 43.23 -53.83
CA LEU A 42 38.66 43.82 -54.69
C LEU A 42 40.00 43.14 -54.37
N LEU A 43 40.62 42.59 -55.42
CA LEU A 43 41.97 42.03 -55.31
C LEU A 43 42.95 43.02 -56.00
N PRO A 44 44.00 43.47 -55.32
CA PRO A 44 45.03 44.26 -55.94
C PRO A 44 45.78 43.37 -56.99
N SER A 45 45.97 43.90 -58.20
CA SER A 45 46.77 43.26 -59.23
C SER A 45 48.19 43.72 -59.14
N GLU A 46 49.15 42.83 -58.99
CA GLU A 46 50.56 43.17 -58.90
C GLU A 46 51.20 43.57 -60.27
N GLN A 47 50.47 43.34 -61.35
CA GLN A 47 51.00 43.60 -62.70
C GLN A 47 50.43 44.76 -63.48
N THR A 48 49.34 45.36 -63.02
CA THR A 48 48.65 46.52 -63.62
C THR A 48 48.00 47.36 -62.55
N SER A 49 48.00 48.72 -62.73
CA SER A 49 47.32 49.65 -61.78
C SER A 49 45.78 49.46 -61.73
N SER A 50 45.25 48.31 -62.08
CA SER A 50 43.82 47.99 -62.12
C SER A 50 43.47 46.96 -61.05
N ALA A 51 42.42 47.23 -60.30
CA ALA A 51 41.86 46.30 -59.33
C ALA A 51 40.93 45.29 -60.01
N VAL A 52 41.02 44.00 -59.65
CA VAL A 52 40.13 42.95 -60.15
C VAL A 52 39.04 42.72 -59.12
N LEU A 53 37.79 42.85 -59.55
CA LEU A 53 36.61 42.57 -58.71
C LEU A 53 36.25 41.08 -58.77
N LEU A 54 36.41 40.37 -57.65
CA LEU A 54 36.04 38.94 -57.50
C LEU A 54 34.64 38.82 -56.90
N TYR A 55 33.75 38.12 -57.56
CA TYR A 55 32.42 37.77 -57.07
C TYR A 55 32.41 36.28 -56.68
N ILE A 56 32.10 35.94 -55.41
CA ILE A 56 31.88 34.60 -54.95
C ILE A 56 30.37 34.46 -54.68
N ILE A 57 29.70 33.65 -55.44
CA ILE A 57 28.25 33.37 -55.28
C ILE A 57 28.15 31.98 -54.64
N ARG A 58 27.48 31.90 -53.51
CA ARG A 58 27.26 30.65 -52.81
C ARG A 58 25.75 30.39 -52.69
N ASP A 59 25.33 29.17 -53.10
CA ASP A 59 24.00 28.70 -52.88
C ASP A 59 23.79 28.37 -51.38
N MET A 60 22.74 28.96 -50.80
CA MET A 60 22.35 28.76 -49.40
C MET A 60 21.25 27.71 -49.21
N GLY A 61 20.67 27.18 -50.28
CA GLY A 61 19.60 26.17 -50.23
C GLY A 61 20.03 24.95 -49.43
N PRO A 62 21.16 24.30 -49.75
CA PRO A 62 21.59 23.11 -49.00
C PRO A 62 21.90 23.37 -47.53
N LEU A 63 22.22 24.61 -47.15
CA LEU A 63 22.43 24.99 -45.77
C LEU A 63 21.10 25.11 -45.01
N HIS A 64 20.11 25.73 -45.63
CA HIS A 64 18.78 25.86 -45.06
C HIS A 64 18.12 24.49 -44.84
N ASP A 65 18.23 23.60 -45.82
CA ASP A 65 17.66 22.25 -45.72
C ASP A 65 18.31 21.45 -44.56
N ARG A 66 19.62 21.52 -44.42
CA ARG A 66 20.30 20.91 -43.28
C ARG A 66 19.91 21.50 -41.95
N LEU A 67 19.77 22.80 -41.85
CA LEU A 67 19.32 23.47 -40.63
C LEU A 67 17.90 23.08 -40.25
N TRP A 68 17.00 22.98 -41.22
CA TRP A 68 15.62 22.51 -41.00
C TRP A 68 15.57 21.07 -40.53
N ILE A 69 16.34 20.17 -41.14
CA ILE A 69 16.42 18.77 -40.73
C ILE A 69 16.95 18.67 -39.30
N MET A 70 18.03 19.39 -38.97
CA MET A 70 18.57 19.45 -37.61
C MET A 70 17.55 20.01 -36.61
N ALA A 71 16.85 21.10 -36.95
CA ALA A 71 15.83 21.70 -36.10
C ALA A 71 14.71 20.70 -35.78
N TRP A 72 14.22 19.96 -36.81
CA TRP A 72 13.24 18.91 -36.60
C TRP A 72 13.75 17.73 -35.75
N GLN A 73 14.99 17.30 -35.94
CA GLN A 73 15.59 16.23 -35.15
C GLN A 73 15.72 16.65 -33.68
N TYR A 74 16.17 17.86 -33.40
CA TYR A 74 16.28 18.35 -32.02
C TYR A 74 14.89 18.56 -31.37
N THR A 75 13.92 19.12 -32.10
CA THR A 75 12.56 19.26 -31.57
C THR A 75 11.91 17.91 -31.27
N ALA A 76 12.08 16.92 -32.15
CA ALA A 76 11.60 15.56 -31.92
C ALA A 76 12.28 14.91 -30.71
N LEU A 77 13.59 15.07 -30.57
CA LEU A 77 14.33 14.56 -29.41
C LEU A 77 13.87 15.21 -28.09
N TRP A 78 13.69 16.52 -28.10
CA TRP A 78 13.16 17.26 -26.93
C TRP A 78 11.74 16.82 -26.59
N ALA A 79 10.87 16.67 -27.56
CA ALA A 79 9.51 16.19 -27.37
C ALA A 79 9.47 14.76 -26.79
N ALA A 80 10.31 13.85 -27.33
CA ALA A 80 10.43 12.50 -26.80
C ALA A 80 10.96 12.49 -25.36
N GLY A 81 11.98 13.29 -25.06
CA GLY A 81 12.49 13.45 -23.69
C GLY A 81 11.46 13.99 -22.72
N ALA A 82 10.71 14.99 -23.12
CA ALA A 82 9.63 15.57 -22.31
C ALA A 82 8.52 14.55 -22.03
N LEU A 83 8.13 13.75 -23.02
CA LEU A 83 7.14 12.68 -22.86
C LEU A 83 7.63 11.58 -21.90
N ILE A 84 8.89 11.15 -22.04
CA ILE A 84 9.50 10.16 -21.14
C ILE A 84 9.53 10.69 -19.70
N LEU A 85 9.94 11.93 -19.50
CA LEU A 85 9.96 12.56 -18.17
C LEU A 85 8.57 12.70 -17.57
N ALA A 86 7.58 13.09 -18.36
CA ALA A 86 6.19 13.18 -17.92
C ALA A 86 5.64 11.80 -17.52
N PHE A 87 5.92 10.77 -18.32
CA PHE A 87 5.53 9.39 -18.01
C PHE A 87 6.19 8.88 -16.73
N LEU A 88 7.51 9.06 -16.59
CA LEU A 88 8.25 8.64 -15.40
C LEU A 88 7.77 9.38 -14.15
N SER A 89 7.53 10.69 -14.26
CA SER A 89 6.99 11.49 -13.15
C SER A 89 5.62 10.99 -12.72
N HIS A 90 4.72 10.78 -13.67
CA HIS A 90 3.37 10.26 -13.36
C HIS A 90 3.43 8.86 -12.73
N TRP A 91 4.23 7.95 -13.32
CA TRP A 91 4.42 6.61 -12.80
C TRP A 91 5.01 6.59 -11.38
N MET A 92 6.02 7.44 -11.13
CA MET A 92 6.69 7.54 -9.83
C MET A 92 5.74 8.11 -8.75
N VAL A 93 4.97 9.16 -9.09
CA VAL A 93 3.97 9.76 -8.19
C VAL A 93 2.89 8.73 -7.83
N ASP A 94 2.35 8.05 -8.83
CA ASP A 94 1.35 7.00 -8.60
C ASP A 94 1.87 5.87 -7.72
N ARG A 95 3.09 5.40 -7.99
CA ARG A 95 3.71 4.32 -7.21
C ARG A 95 4.06 4.74 -5.79
N ALA A 96 4.46 5.99 -5.57
CA ALA A 96 4.81 6.51 -4.24
C ALA A 96 3.58 6.90 -3.41
N LEU A 97 2.56 7.50 -4.03
CA LEU A 97 1.41 8.03 -3.29
C LEU A 97 0.28 7.02 -3.09
N ARG A 98 0.10 6.06 -3.99
CA ARG A 98 -0.97 5.03 -3.85
C ARG A 98 -0.90 4.25 -2.53
N PRO A 99 0.26 3.72 -2.10
CA PRO A 99 0.34 3.03 -0.81
C PRO A 99 -0.03 3.92 0.38
N THR A 100 0.42 5.17 0.36
CA THR A 100 0.10 6.15 1.42
C THR A 100 -1.39 6.49 1.44
N ALA A 101 -1.99 6.72 0.27
CA ALA A 101 -3.42 6.98 0.15
C ALA A 101 -4.26 5.79 0.63
N GLN A 102 -3.88 4.57 0.28
CA GLN A 102 -4.53 3.34 0.74
C GLN A 102 -4.39 3.15 2.26
N ALA A 103 -3.21 3.41 2.82
CA ALA A 103 -2.99 3.36 4.27
C ALA A 103 -3.87 4.38 5.00
N MET A 104 -3.93 5.63 4.52
CA MET A 104 -4.81 6.65 5.08
C MET A 104 -6.30 6.29 4.96
N GLN A 105 -6.71 5.70 3.85
CA GLN A 105 -8.08 5.25 3.66
C GLN A 105 -8.44 4.15 4.66
N LYS A 106 -7.59 3.11 4.79
CA LYS A 106 -7.77 2.04 5.79
C LYS A 106 -7.80 2.59 7.22
N GLN A 107 -6.97 3.59 7.53
CA GLN A 107 -6.97 4.23 8.83
C GLN A 107 -8.28 4.99 9.10
N ARG A 108 -8.83 5.71 8.11
CA ARG A 108 -10.13 6.40 8.23
C ARG A 108 -11.27 5.40 8.44
N GLU A 109 -11.28 4.32 7.67
CA GLU A 109 -12.27 3.24 7.80
C GLU A 109 -12.19 2.60 9.19
N PHE A 110 -10.97 2.34 9.69
CA PHE A 110 -10.73 1.83 11.04
C PHE A 110 -11.29 2.76 12.12
N VAL A 111 -11.01 4.07 12.06
CA VAL A 111 -11.51 5.05 13.03
C VAL A 111 -13.04 5.18 12.98
N ALA A 112 -13.61 5.19 11.77
CA ALA A 112 -15.06 5.26 11.60
C ALA A 112 -15.75 4.01 12.17
N ALA A 113 -15.25 2.82 11.86
CA ALA A 113 -15.77 1.56 12.37
C ALA A 113 -15.63 1.47 13.90
N ALA A 114 -14.47 1.83 14.47
CA ALA A 114 -14.25 1.88 15.92
C ALA A 114 -15.26 2.82 16.61
N GLY A 115 -15.50 3.99 16.02
CA GLY A 115 -16.49 4.93 16.54
C GLY A 115 -17.93 4.39 16.54
N HIS A 116 -18.29 3.61 15.52
CA HIS A 116 -19.57 2.92 15.47
C HIS A 116 -19.69 1.81 16.52
N GLU A 117 -18.65 0.98 16.65
CA GLU A 117 -18.62 -0.14 17.58
C GLU A 117 -18.53 0.30 19.05
N LEU A 118 -17.98 1.49 19.34
CA LEU A 118 -17.99 2.08 20.68
C LEU A 118 -19.36 2.69 21.03
N ARG A 119 -20.11 3.24 20.07
CA ARG A 119 -21.38 3.92 20.33
C ARG A 119 -22.47 2.96 20.81
N SER A 120 -22.53 1.76 20.23
CA SER A 120 -23.56 0.76 20.55
C SER A 120 -23.52 0.36 22.03
N PRO A 121 -22.42 -0.16 22.61
CA PRO A 121 -22.36 -0.55 24.02
C PRO A 121 -22.51 0.63 24.97
N LEU A 122 -22.04 1.83 24.62
CA LEU A 122 -22.30 3.04 25.40
C LEU A 122 -23.78 3.38 25.50
N THR A 123 -24.54 3.16 24.42
CA THR A 123 -26.00 3.37 24.43
C THR A 123 -26.69 2.34 25.31
N VAL A 124 -26.29 1.07 25.25
CA VAL A 124 -26.82 -0.01 26.10
C VAL A 124 -26.51 0.26 27.58
N LEU A 125 -25.22 0.61 27.86
CA LEU A 125 -24.78 0.98 29.21
C LEU A 125 -25.61 2.13 29.78
N LYS A 126 -25.82 3.21 29.01
CA LYS A 126 -26.65 4.35 29.42
C LYS A 126 -28.10 3.92 29.70
N ALA A 127 -28.70 3.12 28.81
CA ALA A 127 -30.04 2.63 28.98
C ALA A 127 -30.17 1.74 30.21
N SER A 128 -29.22 0.83 30.46
CA SER A 128 -29.20 -0.05 31.65
C SER A 128 -29.09 0.75 32.94
N LEU A 129 -28.23 1.79 32.98
CA LEU A 129 -28.12 2.66 34.17
C LEU A 129 -29.40 3.50 34.40
N GLN A 130 -30.04 4.00 33.35
CA GLN A 130 -31.32 4.73 33.48
C GLN A 130 -32.41 3.81 33.98
N ALA A 131 -32.50 2.57 33.45
CA ALA A 131 -33.48 1.59 33.91
C ALA A 131 -33.26 1.17 35.39
N ALA A 132 -32.00 1.05 35.82
CA ALA A 132 -31.66 0.74 37.21
C ALA A 132 -32.07 1.85 38.19
N GLN A 133 -32.16 3.10 37.74
CA GLN A 133 -32.54 4.27 38.54
C GLN A 133 -34.03 4.56 38.52
N ALA A 134 -34.78 3.97 37.60
CA ALA A 134 -36.22 4.23 37.48
C ALA A 134 -37.01 3.54 38.63
N PRO A 135 -37.90 4.24 39.33
CA PRO A 135 -38.69 3.65 40.45
C PRO A 135 -39.49 2.43 40.02
N GLU A 136 -40.01 2.44 38.80
CA GLU A 136 -40.86 1.37 38.26
C GLU A 136 -40.11 0.05 38.07
N THR A 137 -38.80 0.10 37.86
CA THR A 137 -37.91 -1.04 37.61
C THR A 137 -36.90 -1.28 38.74
N ALA A 138 -37.08 -0.64 39.90
CA ALA A 138 -36.17 -0.74 41.04
C ALA A 138 -35.92 -2.18 41.50
N HIS A 139 -36.91 -3.08 41.39
CA HIS A 139 -36.75 -4.49 41.71
C HIS A 139 -35.83 -5.27 40.74
N LEU A 140 -35.61 -4.74 39.52
CA LEU A 140 -34.68 -5.29 38.48
C LEU A 140 -33.32 -4.58 38.46
N ALA A 141 -33.10 -3.59 39.34
CA ALA A 141 -31.85 -2.84 39.36
C ALA A 141 -30.58 -3.70 39.40
N PRO A 142 -30.51 -4.82 40.19
CA PRO A 142 -29.31 -5.69 40.16
C PRO A 142 -29.03 -6.30 38.77
N GLN A 143 -30.09 -6.64 38.03
CA GLN A 143 -29.97 -7.18 36.69
C GLN A 143 -29.43 -6.14 35.68
N PHE A 144 -29.98 -4.91 35.74
CA PHE A 144 -29.50 -3.80 34.91
C PHE A 144 -28.06 -3.40 35.22
N LEU A 145 -27.67 -3.43 36.51
CA LEU A 145 -26.28 -3.18 36.90
C LEU A 145 -25.36 -4.28 36.46
N SER A 146 -25.79 -5.55 36.50
CA SER A 146 -25.00 -6.66 35.91
C SER A 146 -24.80 -6.53 34.41
N HIS A 147 -25.86 -6.15 33.68
CA HIS A 147 -25.74 -5.85 32.24
C HIS A 147 -24.81 -4.68 31.99
N ALA A 148 -24.93 -3.60 32.79
CA ALA A 148 -24.02 -2.46 32.67
C ALA A 148 -22.54 -2.86 32.90
N ALA A 149 -22.27 -3.68 33.92
CA ALA A 149 -20.93 -4.19 34.18
C ALA A 149 -20.36 -5.02 33.02
N SER A 150 -21.19 -5.91 32.45
CA SER A 150 -20.78 -6.72 31.29
C SER A 150 -20.46 -5.87 30.05
N GLU A 151 -21.20 -4.75 29.84
CA GLU A 151 -20.85 -3.82 28.74
C GLU A 151 -19.60 -3.01 29.00
N VAL A 152 -19.26 -2.69 30.26
CA VAL A 152 -17.96 -2.08 30.62
C VAL A 152 -16.83 -3.03 30.31
N ASP A 153 -16.92 -4.31 30.67
CA ASP A 153 -15.92 -5.33 30.36
C ASP A 153 -15.76 -5.53 28.86
N ARG A 154 -16.85 -5.46 28.13
CA ARG A 154 -16.85 -5.53 26.67
C ARG A 154 -16.15 -4.33 26.03
N LEU A 155 -16.44 -3.11 26.52
CA LEU A 155 -15.76 -1.88 26.08
C LEU A 155 -14.26 -1.91 26.41
N SER A 156 -13.89 -2.42 27.57
CA SER A 156 -12.49 -2.54 27.96
C SER A 156 -11.72 -3.45 26.99
N ARG A 157 -12.29 -4.60 26.65
CA ARG A 157 -11.70 -5.50 25.63
C ARG A 157 -11.61 -4.84 24.27
N LEU A 158 -12.66 -4.14 23.82
CA LEU A 158 -12.64 -3.43 22.54
C LEU A 158 -11.53 -2.37 22.50
N THR A 159 -11.37 -1.58 23.57
CA THR A 159 -10.33 -0.56 23.62
C THR A 159 -8.92 -1.17 23.62
N GLU A 160 -8.71 -2.28 24.32
CA GLU A 160 -7.45 -3.02 24.30
C GLU A 160 -7.13 -3.55 22.91
N ASP A 161 -8.09 -4.17 22.23
CA ASP A 161 -7.95 -4.64 20.84
C ASP A 161 -7.58 -3.50 19.88
N LEU A 162 -8.26 -2.34 20.02
CA LEU A 162 -7.97 -1.16 19.21
C LEU A 162 -6.54 -0.63 19.46
N LEU A 163 -6.07 -0.65 20.71
CA LEU A 163 -4.71 -0.22 21.07
C LEU A 163 -3.64 -1.17 20.49
N ILE A 164 -3.89 -2.48 20.50
CA ILE A 164 -2.98 -3.46 19.90
C ILE A 164 -2.89 -3.23 18.39
N LEU A 165 -4.02 -3.05 17.71
CA LEU A 165 -4.05 -2.82 16.27
C LEU A 165 -3.42 -1.49 15.87
N ALA A 166 -3.67 -0.43 16.63
CA ALA A 166 -3.07 0.89 16.38
C ALA A 166 -1.58 0.93 16.67
N GLY A 167 -1.16 0.31 17.77
CA GLY A 167 0.25 0.25 18.17
C GLY A 167 1.10 -0.66 17.28
N GLY A 168 0.50 -1.73 16.74
CA GLY A 168 1.16 -2.62 15.79
C GLY A 168 1.50 -1.92 14.48
N ASP A 169 0.57 -1.13 13.93
CA ASP A 169 0.80 -0.33 12.72
C ASP A 169 1.92 0.71 12.89
N ALA A 170 2.01 1.27 14.08
CA ALA A 170 3.01 2.30 14.40
C ALA A 170 4.39 1.72 14.77
N GLY A 171 4.52 0.38 14.90
CA GLY A 171 5.74 -0.27 15.38
C GLY A 171 6.11 0.12 16.83
N VAL A 172 5.15 0.63 17.61
CA VAL A 172 5.36 1.17 18.97
C VAL A 172 5.03 0.13 20.06
N LEU A 173 4.35 -0.97 19.68
CA LEU A 173 4.03 -2.03 20.63
C LEU A 173 5.31 -2.66 21.18
N ARG A 174 5.59 -2.36 22.45
CA ARG A 174 6.66 -3.02 23.19
C ARG A 174 6.17 -4.40 23.61
N THR A 175 6.85 -5.44 23.16
CA THR A 175 6.66 -6.81 23.62
C THR A 175 7.71 -7.10 24.70
N SER A 176 7.30 -7.70 25.80
CA SER A 176 8.20 -8.19 26.83
C SER A 176 8.63 -9.63 26.49
N LEU A 177 9.51 -9.73 25.49
CA LEU A 177 10.00 -11.04 25.04
C LEU A 177 10.86 -11.70 26.14
N ALA A 178 10.43 -12.85 26.60
CA ALA A 178 11.15 -13.70 27.53
C ALA A 178 11.26 -15.12 26.99
N LYS A 179 12.21 -15.88 27.51
CA LYS A 179 12.30 -17.31 27.22
C LYS A 179 11.20 -18.04 28.01
N ILE A 180 10.28 -18.70 27.32
CA ILE A 180 9.18 -19.46 27.88
C ILE A 180 9.28 -20.94 27.46
N SER A 181 8.98 -21.86 28.39
CA SER A 181 8.80 -23.27 28.05
C SER A 181 7.48 -23.44 27.34
N THR A 182 7.55 -23.91 26.09
CA THR A 182 6.34 -24.11 25.27
C THR A 182 5.41 -25.17 25.84
N ASP A 183 5.98 -26.28 26.34
CA ASP A 183 5.18 -27.35 26.95
C ASP A 183 4.40 -26.80 28.17
N THR A 184 5.07 -26.09 29.07
CA THR A 184 4.43 -25.47 30.24
C THR A 184 3.35 -24.49 29.86
N PHE A 185 3.64 -23.59 28.90
CA PHE A 185 2.69 -22.62 28.41
C PHE A 185 1.40 -23.26 27.86
N LEU A 186 1.54 -24.32 27.05
CA LEU A 186 0.40 -25.01 26.48
C LEU A 186 -0.44 -25.78 27.52
N VAL A 187 0.22 -26.34 28.53
CA VAL A 187 -0.48 -26.99 29.65
C VAL A 187 -1.25 -25.95 30.48
N GLU A 188 -0.64 -24.82 30.83
CA GLU A 188 -1.32 -23.73 31.56
C GLU A 188 -2.49 -23.16 30.75
N LEU A 189 -2.32 -23.01 29.44
CA LEU A 189 -3.37 -22.58 28.53
C LEU A 189 -4.55 -23.56 28.53
N TYR A 190 -4.26 -24.86 28.42
CA TYR A 190 -5.27 -25.91 28.49
C TYR A 190 -6.02 -25.90 29.82
N GLU A 191 -5.30 -25.87 30.95
CA GLU A 191 -5.91 -25.83 32.28
C GLU A 191 -6.86 -24.65 32.46
N ARG A 192 -6.49 -23.48 31.96
CA ARG A 192 -7.28 -22.27 32.02
C ARG A 192 -8.55 -22.35 31.17
N PHE A 193 -8.45 -22.90 29.95
CA PHE A 193 -9.56 -22.90 28.99
C PHE A 193 -10.44 -24.17 29.05
N ALA A 194 -10.01 -25.26 29.69
CA ALA A 194 -10.82 -26.46 29.82
C ALA A 194 -12.13 -26.24 30.59
N PRO A 195 -12.19 -25.43 31.68
CA PRO A 195 -13.47 -25.06 32.30
C PRO A 195 -14.34 -24.19 31.38
N VAL A 196 -13.74 -23.28 30.61
CA VAL A 196 -14.46 -22.39 29.67
C VAL A 196 -15.11 -23.24 28.57
N ALA A 197 -14.35 -24.18 27.99
CA ALA A 197 -14.86 -25.12 26.99
C ALA A 197 -16.11 -25.88 27.51
N ARG A 198 -16.01 -26.44 28.73
CA ARG A 198 -17.15 -27.16 29.36
C ARG A 198 -18.39 -26.26 29.52
N ASN A 199 -18.20 -25.00 29.88
CA ASN A 199 -19.32 -24.05 30.02
C ASN A 199 -20.00 -23.77 28.68
N HIS A 200 -19.27 -23.86 27.55
CA HIS A 200 -19.79 -23.76 26.20
C HIS A 200 -20.29 -25.12 25.63
N GLY A 201 -20.21 -26.20 26.43
CA GLY A 201 -20.66 -27.53 26.00
C GLY A 201 -19.65 -28.29 25.14
N HIS A 202 -18.38 -27.91 25.18
CA HIS A 202 -17.30 -28.53 24.42
C HIS A 202 -16.33 -29.31 25.32
N SER A 203 -15.63 -30.28 24.75
CA SER A 203 -14.42 -30.87 25.34
C SER A 203 -13.21 -30.21 24.73
N LEU A 204 -12.26 -29.81 25.58
CA LEU A 204 -10.95 -29.34 25.14
C LEU A 204 -9.93 -30.48 25.34
N THR A 205 -9.07 -30.71 24.35
CA THR A 205 -7.97 -31.67 24.43
C THR A 205 -6.65 -30.99 24.10
N LEU A 206 -5.56 -31.51 24.66
CA LEU A 206 -4.20 -31.03 24.39
C LEU A 206 -3.37 -32.17 23.84
N ASN A 207 -2.93 -32.05 22.60
CA ASN A 207 -2.13 -33.03 21.89
C ASN A 207 -0.70 -32.50 21.69
N LEU A 208 0.24 -33.08 22.45
CA LEU A 208 1.67 -32.73 22.36
C LEU A 208 2.44 -33.90 21.73
N PRO A 209 3.53 -33.63 21.00
CA PRO A 209 4.39 -34.69 20.49
C PRO A 209 5.18 -35.35 21.63
N ASN A 210 5.62 -36.61 21.42
CA ASN A 210 6.44 -37.35 22.39
C ASN A 210 7.84 -36.73 22.64
N LYS A 211 8.22 -35.71 21.92
CA LYS A 211 9.49 -34.98 22.06
C LYS A 211 9.23 -33.64 22.70
N PRO A 212 10.11 -33.17 23.62
CA PRO A 212 9.99 -31.84 24.18
C PRO A 212 9.93 -30.77 23.10
N LEU A 213 9.04 -29.81 23.26
CA LEU A 213 8.94 -28.68 22.37
C LEU A 213 10.10 -27.68 22.61
N PRO A 214 10.56 -26.98 21.57
CA PRO A 214 11.57 -25.93 21.75
C PRO A 214 11.01 -24.79 22.58
N ASP A 215 11.84 -24.20 23.41
CA ASP A 215 11.50 -22.97 24.12
C ASP A 215 11.25 -21.83 23.11
N LEU A 216 10.30 -20.95 23.41
CA LEU A 216 9.99 -19.78 22.61
C LEU A 216 10.56 -18.51 23.26
N HIS A 217 11.03 -17.59 22.43
CA HIS A 217 11.27 -16.20 22.84
C HIS A 217 10.02 -15.39 22.55
N ALA A 218 9.16 -15.20 23.56
CA ALA A 218 7.84 -14.65 23.37
C ALA A 218 7.36 -13.85 24.59
N ASP A 219 6.35 -13.03 24.38
CA ASP A 219 5.55 -12.41 25.43
C ASP A 219 4.39 -13.36 25.76
N ALA A 220 4.48 -14.04 26.91
CA ALA A 220 3.53 -15.06 27.33
C ALA A 220 2.09 -14.50 27.42
N GLN A 221 1.93 -13.28 27.93
CA GLN A 221 0.63 -12.64 28.06
C GLN A 221 -0.02 -12.35 26.67
N ARG A 222 0.78 -11.89 25.73
CA ARG A 222 0.30 -11.66 24.36
C ARG A 222 0.00 -12.97 23.62
N LEU A 223 0.83 -14.00 23.79
CA LEU A 223 0.51 -15.31 23.22
C LEU A 223 -0.78 -15.88 23.82
N GLU A 224 -0.96 -15.78 25.15
CA GLU A 224 -2.21 -16.18 25.78
C GLU A 224 -3.42 -15.44 25.18
N GLN A 225 -3.32 -14.13 24.96
CA GLN A 225 -4.37 -13.35 24.33
C GLN A 225 -4.66 -13.84 22.90
N LEU A 226 -3.64 -14.18 22.11
CA LEU A 226 -3.81 -14.77 20.78
C LEU A 226 -4.61 -16.08 20.86
N PHE A 227 -4.18 -17.00 21.73
CA PHE A 227 -4.85 -18.29 21.87
C PHE A 227 -6.27 -18.17 22.46
N ALA A 228 -6.47 -17.20 23.36
CA ALA A 228 -7.80 -16.88 23.89
C ALA A 228 -8.78 -16.51 22.76
N VAL A 229 -8.32 -15.71 21.79
CA VAL A 229 -9.14 -15.37 20.60
C VAL A 229 -9.46 -16.62 19.78
N LEU A 230 -8.46 -17.46 19.50
CA LEU A 230 -8.66 -18.67 18.69
C LEU A 230 -9.60 -19.66 19.38
N LEU A 231 -9.38 -19.91 20.67
CA LEU A 231 -10.20 -20.85 21.46
C LEU A 231 -11.64 -20.36 21.62
N ASN A 232 -11.85 -19.09 21.91
CA ASN A 232 -13.19 -18.54 22.00
C ASN A 232 -13.93 -18.62 20.66
N ASN A 233 -13.25 -18.34 19.54
CA ASN A 233 -13.83 -18.55 18.21
C ASN A 233 -14.22 -20.03 17.98
N ALA A 234 -13.32 -20.95 18.33
CA ALA A 234 -13.61 -22.39 18.21
C ALA A 234 -14.83 -22.80 19.03
N PHE A 235 -14.97 -22.32 20.28
CA PHE A 235 -16.11 -22.65 21.14
C PHE A 235 -17.42 -22.01 20.64
N GLU A 236 -17.35 -20.86 19.99
CA GLU A 236 -18.54 -20.16 19.53
C GLU A 236 -19.10 -20.69 18.23
N TYR A 237 -18.19 -21.01 17.28
CA TYR A 237 -18.59 -21.42 15.94
C TYR A 237 -18.73 -22.94 15.76
N SER A 238 -18.24 -23.73 16.70
CA SER A 238 -18.42 -25.19 16.65
C SER A 238 -19.79 -25.61 17.15
N PRO A 239 -20.40 -26.66 16.57
CA PRO A 239 -21.62 -27.25 17.13
C PRO A 239 -21.40 -27.76 18.55
N ALA A 240 -22.38 -27.55 19.43
CA ALA A 240 -22.28 -28.04 20.81
C ALA A 240 -22.02 -29.57 20.87
N GLY A 241 -21.14 -30.00 21.77
CA GLY A 241 -20.73 -31.40 21.92
C GLY A 241 -19.56 -31.82 21.04
N THR A 242 -19.08 -30.97 20.11
CA THR A 242 -17.89 -31.29 19.33
C THR A 242 -16.61 -31.00 20.12
N PRO A 243 -15.52 -31.78 19.92
CA PRO A 243 -14.25 -31.52 20.56
C PRO A 243 -13.54 -30.29 19.93
N VAL A 244 -12.80 -29.54 20.76
CA VAL A 244 -11.82 -28.55 20.32
C VAL A 244 -10.46 -29.05 20.78
N GLU A 245 -9.45 -28.94 19.92
CA GLU A 245 -8.13 -29.48 20.20
C GLU A 245 -7.06 -28.38 20.11
N ILE A 246 -6.13 -28.40 21.08
CA ILE A 246 -4.86 -27.67 20.95
C ILE A 246 -3.84 -28.73 20.50
N LEU A 247 -3.28 -28.55 19.31
CA LEU A 247 -2.34 -29.46 18.69
C LEU A 247 -0.99 -28.75 18.52
N ALA A 248 0.11 -29.37 19.01
CA ALA A 248 1.46 -28.91 18.75
C ALA A 248 2.26 -29.94 17.96
N GLU A 249 2.92 -29.51 16.90
CA GLU A 249 3.68 -30.38 15.99
C GLU A 249 5.05 -29.79 15.66
N LEU A 250 6.01 -30.70 15.48
CA LEU A 250 7.36 -30.39 14.99
C LEU A 250 7.50 -30.95 13.56
N PRO A 251 7.18 -30.15 12.53
CA PRO A 251 7.24 -30.63 11.16
C PRO A 251 8.69 -30.93 10.73
N PRO A 252 8.90 -31.88 9.79
CA PRO A 252 10.24 -32.21 9.29
C PRO A 252 10.96 -31.03 8.63
N SER A 253 10.20 -30.05 8.14
CA SER A 253 10.73 -28.82 7.55
C SER A 253 11.33 -27.85 8.57
N GLY A 254 11.25 -28.18 9.85
CA GLY A 254 11.66 -27.29 10.96
C GLY A 254 10.56 -26.34 11.42
N GLY A 255 10.80 -25.74 12.60
CA GLY A 255 9.83 -24.84 13.22
C GLY A 255 8.89 -25.54 14.17
N LEU A 256 8.01 -24.78 14.79
CA LEU A 256 6.95 -25.27 15.67
C LEU A 256 5.61 -24.82 15.10
N HIS A 257 4.68 -25.77 14.94
CA HIS A 257 3.30 -25.48 14.61
C HIS A 257 2.42 -25.72 15.83
N ILE A 258 1.63 -24.73 16.19
CA ILE A 258 0.59 -24.85 17.20
C ILE A 258 -0.74 -24.51 16.52
N ALA A 259 -1.70 -25.40 16.63
CA ALA A 259 -3.01 -25.24 16.01
C ALA A 259 -4.12 -25.35 17.06
N VAL A 260 -5.18 -24.57 16.87
CA VAL A 260 -6.48 -24.78 17.49
C VAL A 260 -7.37 -25.40 16.42
N VAL A 261 -7.79 -26.63 16.65
CA VAL A 261 -8.60 -27.42 15.72
C VAL A 261 -10.04 -27.42 16.23
N ASP A 262 -10.95 -27.00 15.38
CA ASP A 262 -12.39 -26.99 15.62
C ASP A 262 -13.14 -27.77 14.53
N HIS A 263 -14.41 -28.02 14.76
CA HIS A 263 -15.30 -28.71 13.82
C HIS A 263 -16.51 -27.83 13.48
N GLY A 264 -16.24 -26.53 13.32
CA GLY A 264 -17.23 -25.55 12.92
C GLY A 264 -17.65 -25.68 11.44
N PRO A 265 -18.43 -24.75 10.94
CA PRO A 265 -18.92 -24.76 9.55
C PRO A 265 -17.83 -24.50 8.50
N GLY A 266 -16.57 -24.33 8.92
CA GLY A 266 -15.45 -23.96 8.06
C GLY A 266 -15.52 -22.52 7.52
N VAL A 267 -14.45 -22.11 6.84
CA VAL A 267 -14.33 -20.79 6.22
C VAL A 267 -14.18 -20.95 4.71
N PRO A 268 -15.07 -20.37 3.89
CA PRO A 268 -14.93 -20.40 2.44
C PRO A 268 -13.56 -19.89 1.98
N ASP A 269 -12.97 -20.51 0.95
CA ASP A 269 -11.63 -20.13 0.45
C ASP A 269 -11.52 -18.66 0.06
N THR A 270 -12.62 -18.07 -0.42
CA THR A 270 -12.70 -16.65 -0.78
C THR A 270 -12.63 -15.72 0.43
N GLU A 271 -12.93 -16.23 1.63
CA GLU A 271 -12.94 -15.47 2.87
C GLU A 271 -11.71 -15.71 3.75
N LYS A 272 -10.96 -16.81 3.54
CA LYS A 272 -9.80 -17.18 4.37
C LYS A 272 -8.74 -16.10 4.55
N SER A 273 -8.53 -15.25 3.55
CA SER A 273 -7.64 -14.10 3.67
C SER A 273 -8.29 -12.91 4.36
N ARG A 274 -9.60 -12.76 4.21
CA ARG A 274 -10.35 -11.61 4.72
C ARG A 274 -10.71 -11.71 6.19
N ILE A 275 -10.82 -12.92 6.76
CA ILE A 275 -11.16 -13.09 8.19
C ILE A 275 -10.15 -12.47 9.15
N PHE A 276 -8.92 -12.21 8.70
CA PHE A 276 -7.88 -11.52 9.46
C PHE A 276 -7.91 -10.00 9.29
N GLU A 277 -8.78 -9.46 8.42
CA GLU A 277 -8.97 -8.02 8.29
C GLU A 277 -9.76 -7.45 9.46
N ARG A 278 -9.51 -6.20 9.80
CA ARG A 278 -10.19 -5.50 10.89
C ARG A 278 -11.67 -5.35 10.57
N PHE A 279 -12.54 -5.62 11.55
CA PHE A 279 -14.00 -5.58 11.43
C PHE A 279 -14.56 -6.54 10.36
N ALA A 280 -13.76 -7.52 9.92
CA ALA A 280 -14.25 -8.57 9.05
C ALA A 280 -15.23 -9.46 9.81
N ARG A 281 -16.41 -9.65 9.22
CA ARG A 281 -17.45 -10.55 9.75
C ARG A 281 -17.95 -11.40 8.59
N GLY A 282 -17.96 -12.71 8.78
CA GLY A 282 -18.58 -13.62 7.81
C GLY A 282 -20.10 -13.37 7.71
N ASP A 283 -20.70 -13.69 6.57
CA ASP A 283 -22.13 -13.42 6.35
C ASP A 283 -23.05 -14.06 7.40
N ARG A 284 -22.64 -15.18 7.97
CA ARG A 284 -23.40 -15.90 9.03
C ARG A 284 -23.29 -15.26 10.41
N SER A 285 -22.23 -14.52 10.71
CA SER A 285 -22.00 -13.86 12.00
C SER A 285 -22.59 -12.43 12.09
N ARG A 286 -23.25 -11.96 11.03
CA ARG A 286 -23.86 -10.62 11.00
C ARG A 286 -25.02 -10.45 11.99
N THR A 287 -25.67 -11.52 12.38
CA THR A 287 -26.79 -11.55 13.34
C THR A 287 -26.33 -11.54 14.81
N ASP A 288 -25.09 -11.98 15.06
CA ASP A 288 -24.57 -12.05 16.43
C ASP A 288 -23.80 -10.77 16.78
N LYS A 289 -24.34 -10.01 17.74
CA LYS A 289 -23.79 -8.70 18.17
C LYS A 289 -22.64 -8.82 19.17
N THR A 290 -22.23 -10.04 19.51
CA THR A 290 -21.31 -10.28 20.62
C THR A 290 -19.86 -9.91 20.26
N HIS A 291 -19.46 -10.05 18.99
CA HIS A 291 -18.08 -9.85 18.54
C HIS A 291 -17.93 -8.69 17.54
N PHE A 292 -16.88 -7.90 17.72
CA PHE A 292 -16.59 -6.70 16.90
C PHE A 292 -15.89 -7.01 15.59
N GLY A 293 -15.52 -8.27 15.31
CA GLY A 293 -14.70 -8.65 14.14
C GLY A 293 -13.25 -8.15 14.22
N LEU A 294 -12.74 -7.95 15.43
CA LEU A 294 -11.35 -7.53 15.67
C LEU A 294 -10.47 -8.68 16.13
N GLY A 295 -11.02 -9.73 16.76
CA GLY A 295 -10.25 -10.77 17.43
C GLY A 295 -9.20 -11.42 16.53
N LEU A 296 -9.58 -11.94 15.35
CA LEU A 296 -8.63 -12.56 14.43
C LEU A 296 -7.59 -11.57 13.87
N ALA A 297 -7.95 -10.31 13.69
CA ALA A 297 -6.98 -9.26 13.32
C ALA A 297 -5.98 -9.01 14.44
N VAL A 298 -6.43 -9.00 15.71
CA VAL A 298 -5.56 -8.88 16.90
C VAL A 298 -4.65 -10.10 17.00
N ALA A 299 -5.19 -11.32 16.85
CA ALA A 299 -4.40 -12.55 16.86
C ALA A 299 -3.31 -12.54 15.77
N SER A 300 -3.66 -12.09 14.55
CA SER A 300 -2.71 -11.94 13.44
C SER A 300 -1.64 -10.90 13.75
N GLN A 301 -2.00 -9.78 14.37
CA GLN A 301 -1.06 -8.75 14.78
C GLN A 301 -0.10 -9.26 15.87
N ILE A 302 -0.61 -9.98 16.87
CA ILE A 302 0.21 -10.59 17.92
C ILE A 302 1.16 -11.63 17.33
N ALA A 303 0.68 -12.50 16.42
CA ALA A 303 1.54 -13.47 15.72
C ALA A 303 2.68 -12.77 14.98
N SER A 304 2.38 -11.71 14.24
CA SER A 304 3.37 -10.90 13.51
C SER A 304 4.42 -10.28 14.43
N LEU A 305 4.02 -9.78 15.61
CA LEU A 305 4.95 -9.24 16.63
C LEU A 305 5.95 -10.29 17.16
N HIS A 306 5.58 -11.56 17.11
CA HIS A 306 6.44 -12.69 17.49
C HIS A 306 7.17 -13.33 16.31
N GLY A 307 7.09 -12.73 15.08
CA GLY A 307 7.68 -13.30 13.88
C GLY A 307 6.98 -14.59 13.40
N ALA A 308 5.78 -14.87 13.89
CA ALA A 308 4.98 -16.03 13.55
C ALA A 308 3.96 -15.70 12.45
N ILE A 309 3.46 -16.74 11.79
CA ILE A 309 2.46 -16.63 10.73
C ILE A 309 1.19 -17.35 11.18
N LEU A 310 0.08 -16.62 11.27
CA LEU A 310 -1.24 -17.19 11.52
C LEU A 310 -1.91 -17.58 10.18
N ARG A 311 -2.45 -18.80 10.13
CA ARG A 311 -3.14 -19.32 8.93
C ARG A 311 -4.38 -20.10 9.34
N VAL A 312 -5.39 -20.10 8.48
CA VAL A 312 -6.56 -20.97 8.59
C VAL A 312 -6.42 -22.11 7.57
N ARG A 313 -6.78 -23.31 7.99
CA ARG A 313 -6.83 -24.52 7.15
C ARG A 313 -8.13 -25.25 7.41
N ASP A 314 -8.60 -25.99 6.42
CA ASP A 314 -9.76 -26.85 6.59
C ASP A 314 -9.40 -28.07 7.43
N THR A 315 -10.33 -28.49 8.27
CA THR A 315 -10.27 -29.72 9.05
C THR A 315 -11.29 -30.74 8.51
N PRO A 316 -11.05 -32.05 8.69
CA PRO A 316 -12.06 -33.02 8.33
C PRO A 316 -13.36 -32.77 9.11
N GLY A 317 -14.41 -32.30 8.39
CA GLY A 317 -15.72 -31.99 8.97
C GLY A 317 -16.01 -30.50 9.21
N GLY A 318 -15.07 -29.63 8.81
CA GLY A 318 -15.29 -28.18 8.91
C GLY A 318 -14.25 -27.37 8.19
#